data_12cebf3288b98cae5ba958f91ca71c89
#
_entry.id   12cebf3288b98cae5ba958f91ca71c89
#
_cell.length_a   1.000
_cell.length_b   1.000
_cell.length_c   1.000
_cell.angle_alpha   90.00
_cell.angle_beta   90.00
_cell.angle_gamma   90.00
#
_symmetry.space_group_name_H-M   'P 1'
#
loop_
_entity.id
_entity.type
_entity.pdbx_description
1 polymer ?
#
loop_
_entity_poly.entity_id
_entity_poly.type
_entity_poly.pdbx_seq_one_letter_code
_entity_poly.pdbx_strand_id
1 'polypeptide(L)'
;MGHQKRIRDEKRRHKILVGILCLLTLGMWAASGTPEKKLPKQDDPDKVYLVNSDELTFDKEQSADYRVLRGNVVFRKDSMYMYCDSAYFYEKDNSLDAFSNVRMEQGDTLFIYGDVLYYRGDEQIARLRNNVRMENRDVTLFTDSLNYEMIPNIGYYFDGGKLVDSQNELTSVYGQYSPDTK
;
A
#
# COMPACT_ATOMS: atom_id res chain seq x y z
N MET A 1 -87.32 19.35 -7.97
CA MET A 1 -86.58 18.38 -7.12
C MET A 1 -85.40 17.70 -7.86
N GLY A 2 -85.22 17.94 -9.10
CA GLY A 2 -84.17 17.26 -9.93
C GLY A 2 -82.78 17.92 -9.90
N HIS A 3 -82.70 19.24 -9.69
CA HIS A 3 -81.40 19.99 -9.86
C HIS A 3 -80.42 19.80 -8.72
N GLN A 4 -80.84 19.62 -7.52
CA GLN A 4 -80.05 19.45 -6.31
C GLN A 4 -79.31 18.05 -6.26
N LYS A 5 -79.95 17.05 -6.87
CA LYS A 5 -79.44 15.69 -6.92
C LYS A 5 -78.27 15.57 -7.89
N ARG A 6 -78.33 16.30 -9.02
CA ARG A 6 -77.31 16.29 -10.10
C ARG A 6 -76.01 16.95 -9.60
N ILE A 7 -76.09 18.05 -8.87
CA ILE A 7 -74.89 18.75 -8.34
C ILE A 7 -74.19 17.93 -7.26
N ARG A 8 -74.90 17.11 -6.48
CA ARG A 8 -74.34 16.25 -5.43
C ARG A 8 -73.58 15.06 -6.00
N ASP A 9 -74.08 14.49 -7.12
CA ASP A 9 -73.43 13.38 -7.80
C ASP A 9 -72.17 13.83 -8.57
N GLU A 10 -72.18 15.03 -9.13
CA GLU A 10 -71.03 15.61 -9.80
C GLU A 10 -69.86 15.92 -8.80
N LYS A 11 -70.19 16.49 -7.63
CA LYS A 11 -69.23 16.72 -6.56
C LYS A 11 -68.66 15.41 -5.97
N ARG A 12 -69.48 14.36 -5.92
CA ARG A 12 -69.06 13.04 -5.46
C ARG A 12 -68.12 12.35 -6.46
N ARG A 13 -68.38 12.48 -7.76
CA ARG A 13 -67.51 11.97 -8.80
C ARG A 13 -66.14 12.68 -8.84
N HIS A 14 -66.09 14.00 -8.64
CA HIS A 14 -64.85 14.78 -8.55
C HIS A 14 -64.00 14.39 -7.35
N LYS A 15 -64.63 14.15 -6.19
CA LYS A 15 -63.91 13.70 -5.01
C LYS A 15 -63.31 12.29 -5.15
N ILE A 16 -64.02 11.40 -5.86
CA ILE A 16 -63.53 10.04 -6.15
C ILE A 16 -62.40 10.09 -7.19
N LEU A 17 -62.49 10.95 -8.21
CA LEU A 17 -61.42 11.10 -9.22
C LEU A 17 -60.16 11.70 -8.66
N VAL A 18 -60.25 12.68 -7.75
CA VAL A 18 -59.08 13.28 -7.05
C VAL A 18 -58.46 12.29 -6.08
N GLY A 19 -59.25 11.46 -5.40
CA GLY A 19 -58.78 10.42 -4.51
C GLY A 19 -58.01 9.29 -5.23
N ILE A 20 -58.49 8.91 -6.43
CA ILE A 20 -57.79 7.88 -7.25
C ILE A 20 -56.53 8.44 -7.88
N LEU A 21 -56.49 9.71 -8.27
CA LEU A 21 -55.30 10.34 -8.81
C LEU A 21 -54.19 10.49 -7.76
N CYS A 22 -54.50 10.74 -6.49
CA CYS A 22 -53.54 10.78 -5.40
C CYS A 22 -52.98 9.39 -5.03
N LEU A 23 -53.74 8.32 -5.20
CA LEU A 23 -53.27 6.96 -4.92
C LEU A 23 -52.30 6.39 -5.97
N LEU A 24 -52.34 6.92 -7.21
CA LEU A 24 -51.45 6.51 -8.28
C LEU A 24 -50.07 7.22 -8.25
N THR A 25 -49.89 8.29 -7.49
CA THR A 25 -48.65 9.03 -7.37
C THR A 25 -47.79 8.59 -6.19
N LEU A 26 -48.29 7.73 -5.31
CA LEU A 26 -47.54 7.19 -4.14
C LEU A 26 -46.78 5.88 -4.45
N GLY A 27 -46.85 5.39 -5.68
CA GLY A 27 -46.23 4.11 -6.08
C GLY A 27 -44.89 4.20 -6.81
N MET A 28 -44.31 5.38 -7.05
CA MET A 28 -43.06 5.55 -7.80
C MET A 28 -41.93 6.22 -6.99
N TRP A 29 -41.88 6.00 -5.69
CA TRP A 29 -40.65 6.19 -4.93
C TRP A 29 -39.99 4.84 -4.68
N ALA A 30 -39.67 4.16 -5.77
CA ALA A 30 -38.82 2.99 -5.73
C ALA A 30 -37.40 3.40 -6.11
N ALA A 31 -36.57 3.37 -5.11
CA ALA A 31 -35.14 3.10 -5.22
C ALA A 31 -34.35 3.97 -6.23
N SER A 32 -34.22 5.26 -5.98
CA SER A 32 -32.94 5.89 -6.29
C SER A 32 -31.94 5.37 -5.25
N GLY A 33 -31.40 4.18 -5.50
CA GLY A 33 -30.17 3.73 -4.85
C GLY A 33 -29.12 4.80 -5.16
N THR A 34 -28.87 5.69 -4.22
CA THR A 34 -27.67 6.52 -4.27
C THR A 34 -26.51 5.56 -4.48
N PRO A 35 -25.69 5.73 -5.54
CA PRO A 35 -24.51 4.91 -5.68
C PRO A 35 -23.71 5.10 -4.38
N GLU A 36 -23.63 4.03 -3.60
CA GLU A 36 -22.81 4.00 -2.40
C GLU A 36 -21.40 4.37 -2.87
N LYS A 37 -20.97 5.59 -2.57
CA LYS A 37 -19.65 6.08 -2.87
C LYS A 37 -18.72 5.20 -2.04
N LYS A 38 -18.21 4.10 -2.66
CA LYS A 38 -17.19 3.28 -2.03
C LYS A 38 -16.11 4.23 -1.59
N LEU A 39 -15.98 4.42 -0.29
CA LEU A 39 -14.83 5.11 0.30
C LEU A 39 -13.59 4.45 -0.29
N PRO A 40 -12.57 5.24 -0.69
CA PRO A 40 -11.32 4.67 -1.13
C PRO A 40 -10.87 3.67 -0.05
N LYS A 41 -10.60 2.43 -0.47
CA LYS A 41 -10.13 1.39 0.42
C LYS A 41 -8.86 1.92 1.04
N GLN A 42 -8.87 2.17 2.34
CA GLN A 42 -7.68 2.63 3.06
C GLN A 42 -6.61 1.56 2.87
N ASP A 43 -5.43 1.96 2.41
CA ASP A 43 -4.31 1.04 2.26
C ASP A 43 -3.98 0.43 3.61
N ASP A 44 -3.72 -0.87 3.62
CA ASP A 44 -3.26 -1.59 4.80
C ASP A 44 -1.77 -1.24 5.01
N PRO A 45 -1.39 -0.63 6.13
CA PRO A 45 0.00 -0.21 6.38
C PRO A 45 0.97 -1.39 6.48
N ASP A 46 0.47 -2.58 6.80
CA ASP A 46 1.29 -3.79 6.89
C ASP A 46 1.52 -4.45 5.52
N LYS A 47 0.78 -4.04 4.51
CA LYS A 47 0.84 -4.65 3.19
C LYS A 47 1.86 -3.95 2.27
N VAL A 48 2.60 -4.79 1.50
CA VAL A 48 3.41 -4.32 0.37
C VAL A 48 2.56 -4.19 -0.88
N TYR A 49 2.65 -3.06 -1.54
CA TYR A 49 1.97 -2.74 -2.78
C TYR A 49 2.97 -2.59 -3.92
N LEU A 50 2.75 -3.27 -5.03
CA LEU A 50 3.46 -2.99 -6.27
C LEU A 50 2.94 -1.66 -6.84
N VAL A 51 3.83 -0.70 -7.01
CA VAL A 51 3.53 0.64 -7.55
C VAL A 51 3.83 0.69 -9.04
N ASN A 52 4.98 0.14 -9.46
CA ASN A 52 5.43 0.15 -10.85
C ASN A 52 6.28 -1.06 -11.21
N SER A 53 6.22 -1.49 -12.46
CA SER A 53 7.19 -2.32 -13.14
C SER A 53 6.97 -2.17 -14.65
N ASP A 54 8.03 -2.27 -15.45
CA ASP A 54 7.91 -2.23 -16.92
C ASP A 54 7.36 -3.55 -17.45
N GLU A 55 7.72 -4.67 -16.80
CA GLU A 55 7.30 -6.02 -17.17
C GLU A 55 6.82 -6.79 -15.94
N LEU A 56 5.69 -7.48 -16.07
CA LEU A 56 5.17 -8.42 -15.08
C LEU A 56 4.87 -9.74 -15.76
N THR A 57 5.54 -10.81 -15.32
CA THR A 57 5.31 -12.16 -15.82
C THR A 57 4.77 -13.04 -14.70
N PHE A 58 3.73 -13.78 -15.03
CA PHE A 58 3.14 -14.77 -14.15
C PHE A 58 3.00 -16.10 -14.90
N ASP A 59 3.76 -17.10 -14.52
CA ASP A 59 3.70 -18.43 -15.08
C ASP A 59 3.13 -19.41 -14.04
N LYS A 60 1.90 -19.88 -14.30
CA LYS A 60 1.21 -20.83 -13.40
C LYS A 60 1.87 -22.20 -13.34
N GLU A 61 2.63 -22.59 -14.37
CA GLU A 61 3.25 -23.91 -14.44
C GLU A 61 4.64 -23.91 -13.79
N GLN A 62 5.37 -22.80 -13.87
CA GLN A 62 6.74 -22.70 -13.35
C GLN A 62 6.85 -21.95 -12.02
N SER A 63 5.93 -21.03 -11.73
CA SER A 63 6.00 -20.18 -10.54
C SER A 63 4.62 -19.79 -10.02
N ALA A 64 3.89 -20.80 -9.52
CA ALA A 64 2.54 -20.58 -8.96
C ALA A 64 2.51 -19.63 -7.75
N ASP A 65 3.64 -19.42 -7.09
CA ASP A 65 3.71 -18.71 -5.80
C ASP A 65 4.25 -17.29 -5.89
N TYR A 66 4.90 -16.90 -6.99
CA TYR A 66 5.46 -15.57 -7.15
C TYR A 66 5.27 -14.99 -8.55
N ARG A 67 5.32 -13.67 -8.65
CA ARG A 67 5.36 -12.90 -9.90
C ARG A 67 6.78 -12.43 -10.16
N VAL A 68 7.22 -12.51 -11.41
CA VAL A 68 8.51 -11.95 -11.85
C VAL A 68 8.29 -10.55 -12.39
N LEU A 69 9.01 -9.58 -11.84
CA LEU A 69 8.95 -8.17 -12.21
C LEU A 69 10.30 -7.73 -12.76
N ARG A 70 10.30 -6.91 -13.82
CA ARG A 70 11.51 -6.36 -14.42
C ARG A 70 11.33 -4.92 -14.85
N GLY A 71 12.38 -4.14 -14.75
CA GLY A 71 12.49 -2.75 -15.18
C GLY A 71 11.71 -1.80 -14.28
N ASN A 72 12.41 -0.81 -13.74
CA ASN A 72 11.84 0.27 -12.91
C ASN A 72 10.85 -0.22 -11.84
N VAL A 73 11.22 -1.32 -11.16
CA VAL A 73 10.34 -1.94 -10.17
C VAL A 73 10.28 -1.08 -8.92
N VAL A 74 9.06 -0.75 -8.50
CA VAL A 74 8.80 0.07 -7.32
C VAL A 74 7.74 -0.60 -6.46
N PHE A 75 8.07 -0.84 -5.21
CA PHE A 75 7.12 -1.24 -4.18
C PHE A 75 6.95 -0.14 -3.13
N ARG A 76 5.81 -0.15 -2.46
CA ARG A 76 5.52 0.71 -1.31
C ARG A 76 4.97 -0.11 -0.15
N LYS A 77 5.46 0.16 1.04
CA LYS A 77 4.89 -0.31 2.31
C LYS A 77 4.79 0.89 3.25
N ASP A 78 3.57 1.28 3.58
CA ASP A 78 3.30 2.49 4.34
C ASP A 78 4.03 3.72 3.75
N SER A 79 4.94 4.33 4.48
CA SER A 79 5.77 5.48 4.07
C SER A 79 7.09 5.09 3.41
N MET A 80 7.42 3.78 3.37
CA MET A 80 8.66 3.30 2.77
C MET A 80 8.46 2.89 1.31
N TYR A 81 9.37 3.34 0.45
CA TYR A 81 9.48 2.92 -0.94
C TYR A 81 10.70 2.03 -1.14
N MET A 82 10.57 1.02 -2.01
CA MET A 82 11.62 0.09 -2.37
C MET A 82 11.73 0.05 -3.89
N TYR A 83 12.92 0.29 -4.42
CA TYR A 83 13.24 0.35 -5.85
C TYR A 83 14.24 -0.73 -6.19
N CYS A 84 14.15 -1.31 -7.39
CA CYS A 84 15.12 -2.25 -7.92
C CYS A 84 14.95 -2.44 -9.44
N ASP A 85 15.90 -3.15 -10.08
CA ASP A 85 15.79 -3.48 -11.50
C ASP A 85 14.89 -4.68 -11.75
N SER A 86 14.88 -5.67 -10.84
CA SER A 86 14.04 -6.86 -10.94
C SER A 86 13.64 -7.40 -9.57
N ALA A 87 12.51 -8.11 -9.51
CA ALA A 87 12.06 -8.73 -8.27
C ALA A 87 11.22 -9.99 -8.49
N TYR A 88 11.24 -10.86 -7.48
CA TYR A 88 10.20 -11.86 -7.26
C TYR A 88 9.24 -11.37 -6.19
N PHE A 89 7.97 -11.30 -6.51
CA PHE A 89 6.93 -10.83 -5.59
C PHE A 89 6.01 -11.97 -5.16
N TYR A 90 6.06 -12.30 -3.88
CA TYR A 90 5.24 -13.31 -3.20
C TYR A 90 4.03 -12.64 -2.56
N GLU A 91 3.01 -12.36 -3.37
CA GLU A 91 1.85 -11.55 -2.95
C GLU A 91 1.10 -12.18 -1.76
N LYS A 92 1.01 -13.52 -1.71
CA LYS A 92 0.34 -14.25 -0.63
C LYS A 92 1.04 -14.10 0.71
N ASP A 93 2.38 -14.11 0.69
CA ASP A 93 3.22 -14.02 1.88
C ASP A 93 3.63 -12.58 2.17
N ASN A 94 3.12 -11.62 1.39
CA ASN A 94 3.45 -10.21 1.53
C ASN A 94 4.97 -9.95 1.52
N SER A 95 5.71 -10.70 0.72
CA SER A 95 7.17 -10.76 0.70
C SER A 95 7.73 -10.51 -0.69
N LEU A 96 8.98 -10.09 -0.79
CA LEU A 96 9.67 -9.91 -2.06
C LEU A 96 11.16 -10.19 -1.95
N ASP A 97 11.74 -10.61 -3.06
CA ASP A 97 13.19 -10.68 -3.29
C ASP A 97 13.52 -9.71 -4.43
N ALA A 98 14.33 -8.69 -4.15
CA ALA A 98 14.67 -7.64 -5.11
C ALA A 98 16.17 -7.71 -5.46
N PHE A 99 16.49 -7.43 -6.72
CA PHE A 99 17.84 -7.60 -7.26
C PHE A 99 18.24 -6.40 -8.10
N SER A 100 19.50 -6.03 -7.96
CA SER A 100 20.22 -4.97 -8.68
C SER A 100 19.66 -3.57 -8.41
N ASN A 101 20.57 -2.66 -8.12
CA ASN A 101 20.26 -1.25 -7.83
C ASN A 101 19.17 -1.07 -6.78
N VAL A 102 19.21 -1.93 -5.74
CA VAL A 102 18.24 -1.87 -4.67
C VAL A 102 18.40 -0.57 -3.90
N ARG A 103 17.28 0.12 -3.68
CA ARG A 103 17.19 1.31 -2.86
C ARG A 103 15.89 1.28 -2.05
N MET A 104 16.01 1.46 -0.75
CA MET A 104 14.88 1.71 0.14
C MET A 104 14.94 3.17 0.61
N GLU A 105 13.81 3.84 0.73
CA GLU A 105 13.74 5.21 1.24
C GLU A 105 12.52 5.41 2.11
N GLN A 106 12.71 6.12 3.22
CA GLN A 106 11.65 6.52 4.13
C GLN A 106 11.76 8.02 4.44
N GLY A 107 10.77 8.75 3.93
CA GLY A 107 10.81 10.21 3.98
C GLY A 107 12.00 10.77 3.19
N ASP A 108 12.60 11.81 3.76
CA ASP A 108 13.74 12.53 3.18
C ASP A 108 15.06 12.33 3.99
N THR A 109 15.06 11.41 4.92
CA THR A 109 16.18 11.25 5.87
C THR A 109 16.80 9.86 5.90
N LEU A 110 16.08 8.80 5.56
CA LEU A 110 16.59 7.44 5.57
C LEU A 110 16.64 6.87 4.16
N PHE A 111 17.84 6.51 3.72
CA PHE A 111 18.10 5.83 2.45
C PHE A 111 18.97 4.60 2.69
N ILE A 112 18.58 3.45 2.16
CA ILE A 112 19.32 2.20 2.27
C ILE A 112 19.52 1.64 0.86
N TYR A 113 20.75 1.37 0.50
CA TYR A 113 21.17 0.84 -0.79
C TYR A 113 21.79 -0.54 -0.63
N GLY A 114 21.76 -1.36 -1.67
CA GLY A 114 22.39 -2.66 -1.72
C GLY A 114 22.19 -3.34 -3.07
N ASP A 115 22.80 -4.51 -3.27
CA ASP A 115 22.63 -5.27 -4.51
C ASP A 115 21.41 -6.18 -4.45
N VAL A 116 21.08 -6.69 -3.25
CA VAL A 116 19.99 -7.65 -3.01
C VAL A 116 19.21 -7.27 -1.77
N LEU A 117 17.88 -7.39 -1.86
CA LEU A 117 16.97 -7.23 -0.73
C LEU A 117 16.06 -8.47 -0.63
N TYR A 118 16.00 -9.06 0.55
CA TYR A 118 14.98 -10.02 0.95
C TYR A 118 14.05 -9.39 1.97
N TYR A 119 12.85 -9.04 1.59
CA TYR A 119 11.82 -8.56 2.51
C TYR A 119 10.87 -9.70 2.88
N ARG A 120 10.61 -9.86 4.18
CA ARG A 120 9.66 -10.83 4.71
C ARG A 120 8.53 -10.12 5.46
N GLY A 121 7.30 -10.28 4.94
CA GLY A 121 6.15 -9.53 5.41
C GLY A 121 5.65 -9.96 6.79
N ASP A 122 5.77 -11.23 7.13
CA ASP A 122 5.41 -11.80 8.44
C ASP A 122 6.35 -11.33 9.56
N GLU A 123 7.63 -11.20 9.25
CA GLU A 123 8.65 -10.71 10.19
C GLU A 123 8.78 -9.18 10.17
N GLN A 124 8.34 -8.52 9.11
CA GLN A 124 8.56 -7.09 8.81
C GLN A 124 10.05 -6.70 8.84
N ILE A 125 10.89 -7.59 8.29
CA ILE A 125 12.35 -7.42 8.21
C ILE A 125 12.79 -7.32 6.75
N ALA A 126 13.61 -6.31 6.48
CA ALA A 126 14.34 -6.14 5.24
C ALA A 126 15.80 -6.60 5.45
N ARG A 127 16.23 -7.60 4.68
CA ARG A 127 17.61 -8.12 4.72
C ARG A 127 18.33 -7.69 3.44
N LEU A 128 19.21 -6.70 3.57
CA LEU A 128 20.04 -6.24 2.45
C LEU A 128 21.40 -6.95 2.46
N ARG A 129 21.90 -7.23 1.28
CA ARG A 129 23.16 -7.95 1.08
C ARG A 129 23.97 -7.32 -0.05
N ASN A 130 25.28 -7.35 0.12
CA ASN A 130 26.31 -6.88 -0.77
C ASN A 130 26.25 -5.37 -1.03
N ASN A 131 27.38 -4.71 -0.85
CA ASN A 131 27.55 -3.28 -1.08
C ASN A 131 26.50 -2.42 -0.36
N VAL A 132 26.17 -2.79 0.89
CA VAL A 132 25.12 -2.10 1.62
C VAL A 132 25.61 -0.77 2.16
N ARG A 133 24.85 0.29 1.88
CA ARG A 133 25.04 1.64 2.40
C ARG A 133 23.74 2.16 2.97
N MET A 134 23.73 2.51 4.24
CA MET A 134 22.59 3.14 4.89
C MET A 134 22.97 4.58 5.25
N GLU A 135 22.20 5.52 4.76
CA GLU A 135 22.33 6.95 5.03
C GLU A 135 21.16 7.41 5.89
N ASN A 136 21.46 8.06 7.01
CA ASN A 136 20.47 8.72 7.84
C ASN A 136 20.99 10.08 8.29
N ARG A 137 20.49 11.14 7.69
CA ARG A 137 20.95 12.52 7.91
C ARG A 137 22.49 12.64 7.72
N ASP A 138 23.21 12.86 8.80
CA ASP A 138 24.67 13.08 8.78
C ASP A 138 25.49 11.79 8.99
N VAL A 139 24.83 10.64 9.16
CA VAL A 139 25.47 9.37 9.45
C VAL A 139 25.34 8.42 8.27
N THR A 140 26.45 7.80 7.89
CA THR A 140 26.46 6.75 6.86
C THR A 140 27.08 5.47 7.42
N LEU A 141 26.36 4.36 7.29
CA LEU A 141 26.86 3.01 7.56
C LEU A 141 27.20 2.33 6.22
N PHE A 142 28.38 1.72 6.15
CA PHE A 142 28.83 0.82 5.09
C PHE A 142 28.99 -0.59 5.65
N THR A 143 28.42 -1.61 4.99
CA THR A 143 28.51 -3.02 5.38
C THR A 143 28.18 -3.91 4.21
N ASP A 144 28.43 -5.22 4.30
CA ASP A 144 27.94 -6.20 3.31
C ASP A 144 26.65 -6.91 3.74
N SER A 145 26.26 -6.77 4.99
CA SER A 145 25.03 -7.38 5.52
C SER A 145 24.30 -6.42 6.46
N LEU A 146 23.05 -6.11 6.14
CA LEU A 146 22.17 -5.32 6.98
C LEU A 146 20.84 -6.04 7.13
N ASN A 147 20.41 -6.28 8.37
CA ASN A 147 19.03 -6.63 8.68
C ASN A 147 18.36 -5.40 9.29
N TYR A 148 17.29 -4.94 8.65
CA TYR A 148 16.54 -3.77 9.10
C TYR A 148 15.14 -4.19 9.55
N GLU A 149 14.88 -4.07 10.84
CA GLU A 149 13.57 -4.30 11.45
C GLU A 149 12.74 -3.01 11.34
N MET A 150 11.66 -3.07 10.57
CA MET A 150 10.86 -1.89 10.25
C MET A 150 10.06 -1.36 11.43
N ILE A 151 9.56 -2.24 12.31
CA ILE A 151 8.72 -1.82 13.44
C ILE A 151 9.53 -1.06 14.50
N PRO A 152 10.64 -1.63 15.04
CA PRO A 152 11.44 -0.90 16.01
C PRO A 152 12.36 0.13 15.36
N ASN A 153 12.41 0.21 14.02
CA ASN A 153 13.26 1.10 13.24
C ASN A 153 14.75 0.92 13.60
N ILE A 154 15.22 -0.33 13.50
CA ILE A 154 16.59 -0.71 13.93
C ILE A 154 17.26 -1.52 12.82
N GLY A 155 18.48 -1.11 12.44
CA GLY A 155 19.36 -1.85 11.57
C GLY A 155 20.48 -2.53 12.34
N TYR A 156 20.80 -3.81 12.03
CA TYR A 156 21.99 -4.48 12.54
C TYR A 156 22.77 -5.18 11.44
N TYR A 157 24.09 -5.14 11.62
CA TYR A 157 25.06 -5.79 10.74
C TYR A 157 25.97 -6.71 11.56
N PHE A 158 26.51 -7.74 10.90
CA PHE A 158 27.27 -8.81 11.58
C PHE A 158 28.49 -9.32 10.80
N ASP A 159 28.78 -8.76 9.63
CA ASP A 159 29.91 -9.12 8.76
C ASP A 159 30.93 -7.96 8.61
N GLY A 160 31.03 -7.14 9.63
CA GLY A 160 31.82 -5.93 9.59
C GLY A 160 31.01 -4.73 9.09
N GLY A 161 31.35 -3.57 9.65
CA GLY A 161 30.72 -2.31 9.26
C GLY A 161 31.58 -1.12 9.60
N LYS A 162 31.37 -0.06 8.83
CA LYS A 162 32.00 1.23 9.04
C LYS A 162 30.91 2.30 9.11
N LEU A 163 30.83 2.96 10.23
CA LEU A 163 29.93 4.08 10.47
C LEU A 163 30.72 5.37 10.40
N VAL A 164 30.25 6.32 9.63
CA VAL A 164 30.92 7.60 9.36
C VAL A 164 29.94 8.73 9.61
N ASP A 165 30.36 9.71 10.37
CA ASP A 165 29.71 11.01 10.50
C ASP A 165 30.67 12.16 10.12
N SER A 166 30.28 13.42 10.33
CA SER A 166 31.11 14.59 9.99
C SER A 166 32.41 14.71 10.77
N GLN A 167 32.57 13.98 11.88
CA GLN A 167 33.69 14.12 12.83
C GLN A 167 34.35 12.79 13.19
N ASN A 168 33.65 11.67 13.00
CA ASN A 168 34.08 10.37 13.49
C ASN A 168 33.96 9.28 12.42
N GLU A 169 34.84 8.29 12.54
CA GLU A 169 34.74 7.02 11.83
C GLU A 169 34.88 5.89 12.85
N LEU A 170 33.88 5.00 12.89
CA LEU A 170 33.85 3.84 13.76
C LEU A 170 33.78 2.57 12.91
N THR A 171 34.66 1.61 13.20
CA THR A 171 34.61 0.27 12.58
C THR A 171 34.33 -0.78 13.65
N SER A 172 33.52 -1.77 13.30
CA SER A 172 33.23 -2.91 14.20
C SER A 172 32.84 -4.14 13.39
N VAL A 173 32.96 -5.32 14.00
CA VAL A 173 32.53 -6.58 13.35
C VAL A 173 31.01 -6.67 13.27
N TYR A 174 30.32 -6.25 14.33
CA TYR A 174 28.87 -6.16 14.37
C TYR A 174 28.45 -4.92 15.13
N GLY A 175 27.28 -4.43 14.78
CA GLY A 175 26.68 -3.28 15.42
C GLY A 175 25.21 -3.16 15.18
N GLN A 176 24.61 -2.26 15.94
CA GLN A 176 23.21 -1.90 15.84
C GLN A 176 23.11 -0.38 15.69
N TYR A 177 22.25 0.05 14.78
CA TYR A 177 21.96 1.46 14.56
C TYR A 177 20.44 1.70 14.56
N SER A 178 20.01 2.69 15.31
CA SER A 178 18.62 3.16 15.34
C SER A 178 18.56 4.58 14.75
N PRO A 179 17.87 4.79 13.62
CA PRO A 179 17.69 6.10 13.01
C PRO A 179 17.00 7.13 13.92
N ASP A 180 16.23 6.68 14.89
CA ASP A 180 15.44 7.54 15.79
C ASP A 180 16.24 8.03 17.02
N THR A 181 17.33 7.37 17.34
CA THR A 181 18.20 7.78 18.45
C THR A 181 19.37 8.60 17.92
N LYS A 182 19.65 9.74 18.57
CA LYS A 182 20.83 10.56 18.29
C LYS A 182 22.01 10.07 19.11
#